data_2ef85abeba9b8f1e68a2608f24d6b597
#
_entry.id   2ef85abeba9b8f1e68a2608f24d6b597
#
_cell.length_a   1.000
_cell.length_b   1.000
_cell.length_c   1.000
_cell.angle_alpha   90.00
_cell.angle_beta   90.00
_cell.angle_gamma   90.00
#
_symmetry.space_group_name_H-M   'P 1'
#
loop_
_entity.id
_entity.type
_entity.pdbx_description
1 polymer ?
#
loop_
_entity_poly.entity_id
_entity_poly.type
_entity_poly.pdbx_seq_one_letter_code
_entity_poly.pdbx_strand_id
1 'polypeptide(L)'
;MIYFDNAATTYPKPPEVIKTMSRATVRYGANPGRGGHKMSYLTSEAVYETRKRVAEFFGTDAPENVIFTKNCTEALNIVIKGLCVPGCRFICSSLDHNAVIRPLEALRRSGTADYDIAPVGKTDDETVADFKRLFRSNTRAVICTGASNVFGERLPTAKLARLAHENGALF
;
A
#
# COMPACT_ATOMS: atom_id res chain seq x y z
N MET A 1 -6.86 16.41 -25.93
CA MET A 1 -6.83 16.83 -24.51
C MET A 1 -5.58 16.22 -23.88
N ILE A 2 -4.78 17.03 -23.19
CA ILE A 2 -3.63 16.55 -22.42
C ILE A 2 -4.12 16.35 -20.97
N TYR A 3 -3.89 15.15 -20.40
CA TYR A 3 -4.34 14.81 -19.06
C TYR A 3 -3.14 14.49 -18.16
N PHE A 4 -2.92 15.30 -17.12
CA PHE A 4 -1.78 15.18 -16.19
C PHE A 4 -2.14 14.71 -14.79
N ASP A 5 -3.37 14.26 -14.55
CA ASP A 5 -3.84 13.84 -13.23
C ASP A 5 -3.99 12.31 -13.10
N ASN A 6 -3.12 11.55 -13.78
CA ASN A 6 -3.14 10.09 -13.70
C ASN A 6 -2.80 9.53 -12.30
N ALA A 7 -2.16 10.33 -11.45
CA ALA A 7 -1.90 9.95 -10.06
C ALA A 7 -3.19 9.84 -9.23
N ALA A 8 -4.22 10.63 -9.55
CA ALA A 8 -5.53 10.52 -8.91
C ALA A 8 -6.34 9.36 -9.50
N THR A 9 -6.39 9.26 -10.83
CA THR A 9 -7.04 8.16 -11.56
C THR A 9 -6.55 8.08 -13.00
N THR A 10 -6.36 6.90 -13.52
CA THR A 10 -5.95 6.68 -14.90
C THR A 10 -7.06 7.08 -15.88
N TYR A 11 -6.77 8.01 -16.80
CA TYR A 11 -7.69 8.41 -17.86
C TYR A 11 -6.91 8.69 -19.17
N PRO A 12 -7.39 8.20 -20.32
CA PRO A 12 -8.51 7.24 -20.47
C PRO A 12 -8.17 5.87 -19.90
N LYS A 13 -9.20 5.12 -19.50
CA LYS A 13 -9.01 3.73 -19.05
C LYS A 13 -8.54 2.88 -20.24
N PRO A 14 -7.58 1.94 -20.05
CA PRO A 14 -7.23 0.97 -21.07
C PRO A 14 -8.48 0.20 -21.56
N PRO A 15 -8.63 -0.04 -22.87
CA PRO A 15 -9.79 -0.75 -23.41
C PRO A 15 -10.02 -2.12 -22.80
N GLU A 16 -8.95 -2.81 -22.42
CA GLU A 16 -8.97 -4.12 -21.77
C GLU A 16 -9.65 -4.06 -20.40
N VAL A 17 -9.44 -2.99 -19.63
CA VAL A 17 -10.10 -2.75 -18.34
C VAL A 17 -11.59 -2.62 -18.53
N ILE A 18 -12.04 -1.80 -19.49
CA ILE A 18 -13.46 -1.59 -19.78
C ILE A 18 -14.13 -2.91 -20.21
N LYS A 19 -13.51 -3.65 -21.14
CA LYS A 19 -13.99 -4.95 -21.61
C LYS A 19 -14.10 -5.97 -20.47
N THR A 20 -13.08 -6.00 -19.59
CA THR A 20 -13.04 -6.94 -18.47
C THR A 20 -14.11 -6.62 -17.44
N MET A 21 -14.31 -5.33 -17.11
CA MET A 21 -15.38 -4.90 -16.20
C MET A 21 -16.77 -5.28 -16.73
N SER A 22 -17.07 -4.99 -18.01
CA SER A 22 -18.34 -5.37 -18.62
C SER A 22 -18.56 -6.89 -18.63
N ARG A 23 -17.52 -7.66 -18.97
CA ARG A 23 -17.57 -9.13 -18.95
C ARG A 23 -17.79 -9.66 -17.53
N ALA A 24 -17.11 -9.09 -16.54
CA ALA A 24 -17.22 -9.51 -15.15
C ALA A 24 -18.64 -9.29 -14.61
N THR A 25 -19.26 -8.16 -14.91
CA THR A 25 -20.63 -7.85 -14.49
C THR A 25 -21.64 -8.88 -15.01
N VAL A 26 -21.46 -9.36 -16.24
CA VAL A 26 -22.37 -10.35 -16.84
C VAL A 26 -22.06 -11.78 -16.38
N ARG A 27 -20.76 -12.13 -16.26
CA ARG A 27 -20.32 -13.52 -16.09
C ARG A 27 -20.14 -13.94 -14.63
N TYR A 28 -19.77 -13.00 -13.75
CA TYR A 28 -19.38 -13.29 -12.37
C TYR A 28 -20.31 -12.63 -11.35
N GLY A 29 -21.61 -12.61 -11.63
CA GLY A 29 -22.62 -11.98 -10.78
C GLY A 29 -22.97 -12.73 -9.49
N ALA A 30 -22.37 -13.89 -9.23
CA ALA A 30 -22.64 -14.67 -8.02
C ALA A 30 -21.64 -14.36 -6.90
N ASN A 31 -22.06 -14.57 -5.63
CA ASN A 31 -21.21 -14.37 -4.48
C ASN A 31 -20.08 -15.40 -4.44
N PRO A 32 -18.80 -15.01 -4.42
CA PRO A 32 -17.68 -15.93 -4.29
C PRO A 32 -17.65 -16.55 -2.89
N GLY A 33 -17.41 -17.87 -2.81
CA GLY A 33 -17.09 -18.55 -1.56
C GLY A 33 -18.29 -18.98 -0.69
N ARG A 34 -19.54 -18.66 -1.04
CA ARG A 34 -20.71 -19.02 -0.23
C ARG A 34 -21.77 -19.87 -0.93
N GLY A 35 -21.56 -20.24 -2.18
CA GLY A 35 -22.51 -21.02 -2.94
C GLY A 35 -21.92 -22.34 -3.45
N GLY A 36 -22.57 -23.46 -3.22
CA GLY A 36 -22.20 -24.76 -3.77
C GLY A 36 -22.62 -24.95 -5.25
N HIS A 37 -22.82 -23.85 -6.00
CA HIS A 37 -23.27 -23.89 -7.39
C HIS A 37 -22.21 -23.34 -8.36
N LYS A 38 -22.33 -23.75 -9.61
CA LYS A 38 -21.36 -23.45 -10.69
C LYS A 38 -21.01 -21.96 -10.82
N MET A 39 -21.97 -21.06 -10.67
CA MET A 39 -21.71 -19.60 -10.81
C MET A 39 -20.85 -19.06 -9.66
N SER A 40 -21.09 -19.52 -8.44
CA SER A 40 -20.26 -19.16 -7.28
C SER A 40 -18.83 -19.66 -7.46
N TYR A 41 -18.66 -20.88 -7.93
CA TYR A 41 -17.35 -21.45 -8.24
C TYR A 41 -16.59 -20.60 -9.28
N LEU A 42 -17.23 -20.29 -10.41
CA LEU A 42 -16.62 -19.47 -11.46
C LEU A 42 -16.19 -18.08 -10.97
N THR A 43 -16.98 -17.48 -10.08
CA THR A 43 -16.62 -16.16 -9.49
C THR A 43 -15.44 -16.31 -8.53
N SER A 44 -15.41 -17.35 -7.70
CA SER A 44 -14.30 -17.64 -6.78
C SER A 44 -13.00 -17.90 -7.54
N GLU A 45 -13.06 -18.67 -8.61
CA GLU A 45 -11.92 -18.95 -9.49
C GLU A 45 -11.35 -17.66 -10.11
N ALA A 46 -12.23 -16.79 -10.63
CA ALA A 46 -11.80 -15.50 -11.21
C ALA A 46 -11.10 -14.60 -10.17
N VAL A 47 -11.61 -14.56 -8.94
CA VAL A 47 -10.97 -13.82 -7.84
C VAL A 47 -9.62 -14.43 -7.49
N TYR A 48 -9.53 -15.76 -7.39
CA TYR A 48 -8.29 -16.45 -7.06
C TYR A 48 -7.22 -16.27 -8.14
N GLU A 49 -7.56 -16.41 -9.42
CA GLU A 49 -6.65 -16.15 -10.53
C GLU A 49 -6.15 -14.69 -10.55
N THR A 50 -7.00 -13.74 -10.13
CA THR A 50 -6.58 -12.34 -9.99
C THR A 50 -5.57 -12.20 -8.84
N ARG A 51 -5.79 -12.87 -7.70
CA ARG A 51 -4.82 -12.89 -6.58
C ARG A 51 -3.48 -13.47 -7.02
N LYS A 52 -3.46 -14.57 -7.76
CA LYS A 52 -2.23 -15.17 -8.30
C LYS A 52 -1.43 -14.17 -9.13
N ARG A 53 -2.07 -13.51 -10.09
CA ARG A 53 -1.40 -12.50 -10.93
C ARG A 53 -0.84 -11.32 -10.13
N VAL A 54 -1.57 -10.87 -9.10
CA VAL A 54 -1.09 -9.81 -8.20
C VAL A 54 0.09 -10.32 -7.37
N ALA A 55 0.02 -11.53 -6.84
CA ALA A 55 1.11 -12.16 -6.09
C ALA A 55 2.38 -12.26 -6.96
N GLU A 56 2.27 -12.82 -8.17
CA GLU A 56 3.35 -12.88 -9.15
C GLU A 56 3.96 -11.51 -9.45
N PHE A 57 3.12 -10.49 -9.66
CA PHE A 57 3.57 -9.11 -9.90
C PHE A 57 4.40 -8.54 -8.74
N PHE A 58 4.04 -8.87 -7.51
CA PHE A 58 4.77 -8.44 -6.31
C PHE A 58 5.86 -9.44 -5.86
N GLY A 59 6.12 -10.49 -6.63
CA GLY A 59 7.20 -11.46 -6.35
C GLY A 59 6.94 -12.36 -5.15
N THR A 60 5.68 -12.74 -4.89
CA THR A 60 5.31 -13.71 -3.86
C THR A 60 4.55 -14.90 -4.47
N ASP A 61 4.76 -16.10 -3.91
CA ASP A 61 4.07 -17.33 -4.31
C ASP A 61 2.80 -17.60 -3.50
N ALA A 62 2.37 -16.63 -2.68
CA ALA A 62 1.27 -16.76 -1.73
C ALA A 62 0.05 -15.90 -2.12
N PRO A 63 -0.80 -16.32 -3.07
CA PRO A 63 -1.99 -15.58 -3.48
C PRO A 63 -3.00 -15.37 -2.35
N GLU A 64 -3.00 -16.22 -1.33
CA GLU A 64 -3.80 -16.09 -0.11
C GLU A 64 -3.43 -14.84 0.70
N ASN A 65 -2.21 -14.32 0.58
CA ASN A 65 -1.75 -13.10 1.22
C ASN A 65 -2.21 -11.83 0.48
N VAL A 66 -2.78 -11.97 -0.71
CA VAL A 66 -3.34 -10.84 -1.46
C VAL A 66 -4.76 -10.56 -0.99
N ILE A 67 -4.96 -9.42 -0.36
CA ILE A 67 -6.27 -9.00 0.17
C ILE A 67 -6.73 -7.75 -0.60
N PHE A 68 -7.92 -7.83 -1.19
CA PHE A 68 -8.54 -6.69 -1.87
C PHE A 68 -9.28 -5.79 -0.88
N THR A 69 -9.05 -4.49 -1.01
CA THR A 69 -9.75 -3.44 -0.27
C THR A 69 -10.43 -2.49 -1.26
N LYS A 70 -11.27 -1.59 -0.76
CA LYS A 70 -11.96 -0.60 -1.62
C LYS A 70 -11.00 0.36 -2.30
N ASN A 71 -9.89 0.68 -1.62
CA ASN A 71 -8.88 1.61 -2.09
C ASN A 71 -7.62 1.52 -1.22
N CYS A 72 -6.54 2.17 -1.66
CA CYS A 72 -5.28 2.23 -0.94
C CYS A 72 -5.40 2.84 0.46
N THR A 73 -6.31 3.81 0.67
CA THR A 73 -6.54 4.41 1.99
C THR A 73 -7.02 3.37 3.00
N GLU A 74 -7.95 2.49 2.62
CA GLU A 74 -8.42 1.40 3.50
C GLU A 74 -7.29 0.40 3.78
N ALA A 75 -6.54 0.01 2.75
CA ALA A 75 -5.40 -0.90 2.89
C ALA A 75 -4.37 -0.36 3.89
N LEU A 76 -3.96 0.89 3.73
CA LEU A 76 -3.01 1.56 4.63
C LEU A 76 -3.54 1.65 6.06
N ASN A 77 -4.83 1.97 6.25
CA ASN A 77 -5.43 2.00 7.58
C ASN A 77 -5.44 0.62 8.25
N ILE A 78 -5.74 -0.45 7.50
CA ILE A 78 -5.70 -1.83 8.02
C ILE A 78 -4.28 -2.18 8.46
N VAL A 79 -3.28 -1.92 7.61
CA VAL A 79 -1.88 -2.25 7.92
C VAL A 79 -1.36 -1.42 9.09
N ILE A 80 -1.50 -0.10 9.07
CA ILE A 80 -0.99 0.78 10.12
C ILE A 80 -1.60 0.45 11.48
N LYS A 81 -2.92 0.27 11.54
CA LYS A 81 -3.61 -0.08 12.79
C LYS A 81 -3.33 -1.51 13.23
N GLY A 82 -3.21 -2.44 12.29
CA GLY A 82 -2.90 -3.84 12.57
C GLY A 82 -1.46 -4.07 13.07
N LEU A 83 -0.52 -3.25 12.62
CA LEU A 83 0.87 -3.31 13.10
C LEU A 83 1.09 -2.55 14.41
N CYS A 84 0.15 -1.69 14.81
CA CYS A 84 0.28 -0.86 15.99
C CYS A 84 0.23 -1.71 17.26
N VAL A 85 1.25 -1.53 18.09
CA VAL A 85 1.28 -2.01 19.49
C VAL A 85 1.53 -0.82 20.40
N PRO A 86 1.03 -0.82 21.65
CA PRO A 86 1.22 0.29 22.56
C PRO A 86 2.68 0.71 22.72
N GLY A 87 2.94 2.01 22.55
CA GLY A 87 4.28 2.59 22.64
C GLY A 87 5.18 2.38 21.43
N CYS A 88 4.71 1.75 20.34
CA CYS A 88 5.49 1.63 19.11
C CYS A 88 5.60 2.97 18.38
N ARG A 89 6.55 3.03 17.43
CA ARG A 89 6.83 4.18 16.60
C ARG A 89 6.85 3.80 15.13
N PHE A 90 6.35 4.71 14.29
CA PHE A 90 6.43 4.61 12.83
C PHE A 90 7.34 5.71 12.28
N ILE A 91 7.93 5.47 11.13
CA ILE A 91 8.63 6.51 10.36
C ILE A 91 7.93 6.61 9.01
N CYS A 92 7.58 7.82 8.58
CA CYS A 92 7.04 8.06 7.25
C CYS A 92 7.80 9.19 6.55
N SER A 93 7.61 9.33 5.23
CA SER A 93 8.24 10.41 4.47
C SER A 93 7.44 11.71 4.55
N SER A 94 8.12 12.84 4.35
CA SER A 94 7.48 14.16 4.21
C SER A 94 6.63 14.28 2.93
N LEU A 95 6.72 13.32 2.01
CA LEU A 95 5.97 13.29 0.76
C LEU A 95 4.80 12.29 0.80
N ASP A 96 4.53 11.68 1.96
CA ASP A 96 3.46 10.70 2.08
C ASP A 96 2.07 11.34 1.97
N HIS A 97 1.18 10.59 1.36
CA HIS A 97 -0.21 10.97 1.22
C HIS A 97 -0.93 10.98 2.58
N ASN A 98 -1.99 11.78 2.70
CA ASN A 98 -2.84 11.85 3.90
C ASN A 98 -3.41 10.50 4.37
N ALA A 99 -3.48 9.50 3.49
CA ALA A 99 -3.88 8.14 3.83
C ALA A 99 -2.90 7.45 4.80
N VAL A 100 -1.63 7.92 4.87
CA VAL A 100 -0.61 7.51 5.86
C VAL A 100 -0.66 8.44 7.08
N ILE A 101 -0.61 9.74 6.86
CA ILE A 101 -0.47 10.72 7.96
C ILE A 101 -1.68 10.71 8.89
N ARG A 102 -2.92 10.64 8.37
CA ARG A 102 -4.13 10.70 9.20
C ARG A 102 -4.26 9.54 10.20
N PRO A 103 -4.08 8.26 9.82
CA PRO A 103 -4.12 7.19 10.80
C PRO A 103 -2.96 7.25 11.81
N LEU A 104 -1.74 7.66 11.40
CA LEU A 104 -0.62 7.85 12.32
C LEU A 104 -0.91 8.96 13.33
N GLU A 105 -1.44 10.09 12.88
CA GLU A 105 -1.83 11.20 13.77
C GLU A 105 -2.95 10.80 14.73
N ALA A 106 -3.91 9.97 14.28
CA ALA A 106 -4.96 9.45 15.18
C ALA A 106 -4.37 8.55 16.27
N LEU A 107 -3.40 7.70 15.95
CA LEU A 107 -2.70 6.84 16.92
C LEU A 107 -1.87 7.69 17.91
N ARG A 108 -1.22 8.74 17.44
CA ARG A 108 -0.49 9.69 18.29
C ARG A 108 -1.42 10.41 19.26
N ARG A 109 -2.55 10.94 18.79
CA ARG A 109 -3.54 11.63 19.64
C ARG A 109 -4.17 10.73 20.69
N SER A 110 -4.35 9.45 20.38
CA SER A 110 -4.84 8.47 21.37
C SER A 110 -3.77 8.03 22.37
N GLY A 111 -2.51 8.44 22.20
CA GLY A 111 -1.39 7.99 23.02
C GLY A 111 -0.99 6.53 22.81
N THR A 112 -1.50 5.89 21.74
CA THR A 112 -1.23 4.46 21.49
C THR A 112 0.14 4.25 20.83
N ALA A 113 0.50 5.09 19.85
CA ALA A 113 1.77 5.05 19.14
C ALA A 113 2.21 6.47 18.77
N ASP A 114 3.45 6.60 18.32
CA ASP A 114 3.99 7.87 17.85
C ASP A 114 4.60 7.69 16.46
N TYR A 115 4.94 8.79 15.78
CA TYR A 115 5.60 8.72 14.49
C TYR A 115 6.53 9.91 14.25
N ASP A 116 7.53 9.67 13.40
CA ASP A 116 8.44 10.68 12.90
C ASP A 116 8.28 10.85 11.39
N ILE A 117 8.45 12.08 10.91
CA ILE A 117 8.42 12.41 9.49
C ILE A 117 9.85 12.63 9.01
N ALA A 118 10.34 11.77 8.14
CA ALA A 118 11.65 11.92 7.51
C ALA A 118 11.57 12.94 6.37
N PRO A 119 12.41 13.96 6.33
CA PRO A 119 12.56 14.81 5.16
C PRO A 119 13.04 13.99 3.96
N VAL A 120 12.68 14.43 2.78
CA VAL A 120 13.19 13.85 1.51
C VAL A 120 14.26 14.81 0.99
N GLY A 121 15.51 14.33 0.95
CA GLY A 121 16.67 15.07 0.47
C GLY A 121 16.71 15.18 -1.05
N LYS A 122 17.70 15.91 -1.55
CA LYS A 122 17.93 16.09 -3.00
C LYS A 122 18.51 14.83 -3.67
N THR A 123 19.10 13.95 -2.88
CA THR A 123 19.70 12.70 -3.33
C THR A 123 19.12 11.53 -2.53
N ASP A 124 19.20 10.33 -3.12
CA ASP A 124 18.85 9.09 -2.45
C ASP A 124 19.58 8.93 -1.11
N ASP A 125 20.87 9.24 -1.09
CA ASP A 125 21.72 9.03 0.08
C ASP A 125 21.40 10.02 1.20
N GLU A 126 21.07 11.27 0.88
CA GLU A 126 20.53 12.23 1.84
C GLU A 126 19.22 11.72 2.44
N THR A 127 18.28 11.29 1.60
CA THR A 127 17.01 10.72 2.04
C THR A 127 17.21 9.53 2.97
N VAL A 128 18.07 8.59 2.60
CA VAL A 128 18.40 7.42 3.44
C VAL A 128 19.02 7.84 4.77
N ALA A 129 19.94 8.83 4.77
CA ALA A 129 20.55 9.33 5.98
C ALA A 129 19.52 9.98 6.92
N ASP A 130 18.55 10.71 6.37
CA ASP A 130 17.49 11.34 7.16
C ASP A 130 16.55 10.31 7.80
N PHE A 131 16.16 9.27 7.07
CA PHE A 131 15.42 8.14 7.65
C PHE A 131 16.24 7.45 8.74
N LYS A 132 17.54 7.19 8.51
CA LYS A 132 18.42 6.49 9.44
C LYS A 132 18.49 7.17 10.82
N ARG A 133 18.49 8.51 10.88
CA ARG A 133 18.54 9.27 12.14
C ARG A 133 17.31 9.12 13.02
N LEU A 134 16.18 8.68 12.45
CA LEU A 134 14.89 8.57 13.15
C LEU A 134 14.65 7.21 13.78
N PHE A 135 15.46 6.19 13.44
CA PHE A 135 15.29 4.86 14.01
C PHE A 135 15.53 4.84 15.52
N ARG A 136 14.65 4.14 16.22
CA ARG A 136 14.71 3.88 17.66
C ARG A 136 14.40 2.40 17.90
N SER A 137 14.71 1.90 19.10
CA SER A 137 14.48 0.50 19.49
C SER A 137 13.01 0.05 19.39
N ASN A 138 12.07 1.00 19.47
CA ASN A 138 10.64 0.75 19.35
C ASN A 138 10.07 1.09 17.95
N THR A 139 10.92 1.34 16.94
CA THR A 139 10.47 1.55 15.57
C THR A 139 9.85 0.26 15.02
N ARG A 140 8.56 0.31 14.72
CA ARG A 140 7.78 -0.83 14.25
C ARG A 140 7.80 -1.02 12.75
N ALA A 141 7.65 0.10 12.03
CA ALA A 141 7.64 0.07 10.57
C ALA A 141 8.05 1.43 9.97
N VAL A 142 8.61 1.36 8.79
CA VAL A 142 8.81 2.48 7.87
C VAL A 142 7.71 2.42 6.81
N ILE A 143 7.09 3.56 6.54
CA ILE A 143 6.06 3.71 5.51
C ILE A 143 6.52 4.84 4.59
N CYS A 144 6.59 4.59 3.30
CA CYS A 144 6.86 5.68 2.36
C CYS A 144 6.18 5.44 1.02
N THR A 145 5.80 6.53 0.37
CA THR A 145 5.34 6.47 -1.02
C THR A 145 6.48 6.10 -1.96
N GLY A 146 6.20 5.28 -2.98
CA GLY A 146 7.19 4.99 -4.03
C GLY A 146 7.47 6.18 -4.94
N ALA A 147 6.44 7.03 -5.14
CA ALA A 147 6.53 8.30 -5.82
C ALA A 147 5.43 9.24 -5.31
N SER A 148 5.78 10.51 -5.09
CA SER A 148 4.81 11.51 -4.67
C SER A 148 3.76 11.76 -5.74
N ASN A 149 2.49 11.68 -5.36
CA ASN A 149 1.37 12.02 -6.25
C ASN A 149 1.27 13.51 -6.57
N VAL A 150 1.93 14.36 -5.80
CA VAL A 150 1.93 15.83 -5.98
C VAL A 150 3.15 16.29 -6.76
N PHE A 151 4.34 15.83 -6.37
CA PHE A 151 5.61 16.31 -6.92
C PHE A 151 6.20 15.38 -7.99
N GLY A 152 5.73 14.11 -8.08
CA GLY A 152 6.32 13.10 -8.95
C GLY A 152 7.70 12.59 -8.49
N GLU A 153 8.20 13.08 -7.36
CA GLU A 153 9.47 12.68 -6.77
C GLU A 153 9.44 11.19 -6.39
N ARG A 154 10.45 10.45 -6.82
CA ARG A 154 10.62 9.02 -6.49
C ARG A 154 11.49 8.87 -5.24
N LEU A 155 11.06 8.02 -4.32
CA LEU A 155 11.85 7.69 -3.15
C LEU A 155 12.68 6.41 -3.38
N PRO A 156 13.84 6.29 -2.72
CA PRO A 156 14.72 5.13 -2.85
C PRO A 156 14.21 3.93 -2.03
N THR A 157 13.03 3.41 -2.40
CA THR A 157 12.30 2.39 -1.62
C THR A 157 13.13 1.15 -1.32
N ALA A 158 13.94 0.66 -2.27
CA ALA A 158 14.80 -0.51 -2.06
C ALA A 158 15.87 -0.26 -0.98
N LYS A 159 16.47 0.95 -0.96
CA LYS A 159 17.45 1.33 0.07
C LYS A 159 16.76 1.50 1.43
N LEU A 160 15.57 2.12 1.46
CA LEU A 160 14.79 2.33 2.67
C LEU A 160 14.26 1.01 3.26
N ALA A 161 13.82 0.07 2.43
CA ALA A 161 13.42 -1.26 2.86
C ALA A 161 14.58 -2.02 3.52
N ARG A 162 15.75 -2.00 2.89
CA ARG A 162 16.96 -2.60 3.49
C ARG A 162 17.29 -1.97 4.84
N LEU A 163 17.31 -0.64 4.90
CA LEU A 163 17.56 0.10 6.14
C LEU A 163 16.55 -0.27 7.24
N ALA A 164 15.26 -0.40 6.91
CA ALA A 164 14.24 -0.81 7.85
C ALA A 164 14.51 -2.21 8.41
N HIS A 165 14.76 -3.17 7.52
CA HIS A 165 15.04 -4.55 7.92
C HIS A 165 16.32 -4.69 8.75
N GLU A 166 17.39 -3.96 8.42
CA GLU A 166 18.63 -3.91 9.21
C GLU A 166 18.41 -3.39 10.64
N ASN A 167 17.36 -2.58 10.84
CA ASN A 167 16.97 -2.06 12.15
C ASN A 167 15.81 -2.84 12.80
N GLY A 168 15.46 -4.01 12.26
CA GLY A 168 14.40 -4.87 12.81
C GLY A 168 12.97 -4.34 12.61
N ALA A 169 12.79 -3.33 11.76
CA ALA A 169 11.49 -2.74 11.43
C ALA A 169 10.95 -3.33 10.11
N LEU A 170 9.63 -3.29 9.95
CA LEU A 170 8.96 -3.61 8.69
C LEU A 170 9.07 -2.44 7.69
N PHE A 171 8.88 -2.75 6.39
CA PHE A 171 8.79 -1.75 5.35
C PHE A 171 7.53 -1.96 4.50
#